data_d50c056e48675942669e29c8b20526f8
#
_entry.id   d50c056e48675942669e29c8b20526f8
#
_cell.length_a   1.000
_cell.length_b   1.000
_cell.length_c   1.000
_cell.angle_alpha   90.00
_cell.angle_beta   90.00
_cell.angle_gamma   90.00
#
_symmetry.space_group_name_H-M   'P 1'
#
loop_
_entity.id
_entity.type
_entity.pdbx_description
1 polymer ?
#
loop_
_entity_poly.entity_id
_entity_poly.type
_entity_poly.pdbx_seq_one_letter_code
_entity_poly.pdbx_strand_id
1 'polypeptide(L)'
;MSAAPASPRAGAASAPGRRRWGLWAAFAAVAALLALLAVGMTRDPRELPSALIGQPWPARALSLLEVPERAMGPADWRGKARVINLWASWCTTCLQEHPELTRLLAQLKSQGHEDQLIGLNYKDPRADALGWLRRHGNPFFASIQDADGRLGIDLGVYGAPETFVIDAQGVVRFKHVGALTEEVIRTRIVPLLEAGR
;
A
#
# COMPACT_ATOMS: atom_id res chain seq x y z
N MET A 1 31.25 4.04 93.29
CA MET A 1 31.20 3.28 92.05
C MET A 1 29.77 3.38 91.56
N SER A 2 29.52 4.28 90.61
CA SER A 2 28.16 4.58 90.14
C SER A 2 28.06 4.14 88.68
N ALA A 3 27.15 3.21 88.39
CA ALA A 3 26.93 2.67 87.08
C ALA A 3 25.87 3.52 86.35
N ALA A 4 26.21 4.00 85.19
CA ALA A 4 25.29 4.74 84.31
C ALA A 4 24.38 3.78 83.55
N PRO A 5 23.10 4.14 83.34
CA PRO A 5 22.18 3.29 82.54
C PRO A 5 22.40 3.45 81.04
N ALA A 6 22.34 2.34 80.30
CA ALA A 6 22.43 2.28 78.83
C ALA A 6 21.13 2.75 78.21
N SER A 7 21.23 3.65 77.23
CA SER A 7 20.11 4.12 76.40
C SER A 7 19.69 3.07 75.40
N PRO A 8 18.38 2.87 75.18
CA PRO A 8 17.91 1.95 74.15
C PRO A 8 18.05 2.57 72.73
N ARG A 9 18.64 1.81 71.79
CA ARG A 9 18.72 2.14 70.38
C ARG A 9 17.32 2.07 69.74
N ALA A 10 16.86 3.21 69.22
CA ALA A 10 15.65 3.30 68.43
C ALA A 10 15.85 2.54 67.13
N GLY A 11 15.14 1.44 67.00
CA GLY A 11 15.06 0.69 65.71
C GLY A 11 14.31 1.51 64.65
N ALA A 12 15.00 1.80 63.58
CA ALA A 12 14.39 2.44 62.41
C ALA A 12 13.36 1.49 61.76
N ALA A 13 12.09 1.75 61.97
CA ALA A 13 11.00 1.06 61.30
C ALA A 13 11.02 1.45 59.83
N SER A 14 11.42 0.53 58.99
CA SER A 14 11.34 0.68 57.53
C SER A 14 9.87 0.70 57.08
N ALA A 15 9.38 1.81 56.54
CA ALA A 15 8.03 2.00 56.05
C ALA A 15 7.76 1.13 54.81
N PRO A 16 6.86 0.13 54.86
CA PRO A 16 6.63 -0.81 53.76
C PRO A 16 5.75 -0.23 52.60
N GLY A 17 5.34 1.01 52.70
CA GLY A 17 4.43 1.63 51.73
C GLY A 17 5.06 2.08 50.39
N ARG A 18 6.29 2.61 50.43
CA ARG A 18 6.93 3.23 49.24
C ARG A 18 7.30 2.22 48.16
N ARG A 19 7.67 1.00 48.52
CA ARG A 19 8.08 -0.04 47.54
C ARG A 19 6.90 -0.60 46.73
N ARG A 20 5.73 -0.69 47.35
CA ARG A 20 4.49 -1.16 46.68
C ARG A 20 3.97 -0.12 45.67
N TRP A 21 4.08 1.15 45.98
CA TRP A 21 3.72 2.23 45.07
C TRP A 21 4.59 2.25 43.80
N GLY A 22 5.89 2.00 43.92
CA GLY A 22 6.80 1.86 42.80
C GLY A 22 6.43 0.73 41.85
N LEU A 23 6.02 -0.43 42.42
CA LEU A 23 5.55 -1.57 41.61
C LEU A 23 4.24 -1.25 40.86
N TRP A 24 3.29 -0.61 41.53
CA TRP A 24 2.04 -0.20 40.87
C TRP A 24 2.26 0.85 39.77
N ALA A 25 3.16 1.80 40.01
CA ALA A 25 3.55 2.79 39.00
C ALA A 25 4.24 2.14 37.79
N ALA A 26 5.12 1.15 38.01
CA ALA A 26 5.75 0.38 36.96
C ALA A 26 4.71 -0.44 36.16
N PHE A 27 3.78 -1.09 36.84
CA PHE A 27 2.68 -1.82 36.19
C PHE A 27 1.79 -0.89 35.34
N ALA A 28 1.44 0.28 35.87
CA ALA A 28 0.66 1.27 35.15
C ALA A 28 1.40 1.80 33.90
N ALA A 29 2.70 2.03 34.00
CA ALA A 29 3.52 2.46 32.88
C ALA A 29 3.60 1.40 31.77
N VAL A 30 3.79 0.12 32.15
CA VAL A 30 3.80 -0.99 31.19
C VAL A 30 2.42 -1.16 30.55
N ALA A 31 1.34 -1.10 31.33
CA ALA A 31 -0.02 -1.19 30.80
C ALA A 31 -0.33 -0.03 29.83
N ALA A 32 0.08 1.19 30.15
CA ALA A 32 -0.06 2.35 29.27
C ALA A 32 0.74 2.20 27.97
N LEU A 33 1.97 1.68 28.05
CA LEU A 33 2.80 1.39 26.88
C LEU A 33 2.16 0.32 25.99
N LEU A 34 1.66 -0.77 26.58
CA LEU A 34 0.98 -1.83 25.83
C LEU A 34 -0.31 -1.32 25.18
N ALA A 35 -1.08 -0.49 25.87
CA ALA A 35 -2.27 0.14 25.31
C ALA A 35 -1.91 1.07 24.14
N LEU A 36 -0.84 1.86 24.26
CA LEU A 36 -0.35 2.74 23.20
C LEU A 36 0.12 1.93 21.98
N LEU A 37 0.83 0.83 22.20
CA LEU A 37 1.26 -0.08 21.12
C LEU A 37 0.05 -0.75 20.46
N ALA A 38 -0.92 -1.21 21.23
CA ALA A 38 -2.15 -1.80 20.69
C ALA A 38 -2.92 -0.81 19.83
N VAL A 39 -3.08 0.44 20.28
CA VAL A 39 -3.70 1.51 19.46
C VAL A 39 -2.86 1.84 18.23
N GLY A 40 -1.51 1.84 18.35
CA GLY A 40 -0.62 2.03 17.21
C GLY A 40 -0.75 0.93 16.15
N MET A 41 -0.95 -0.31 16.57
CA MET A 41 -1.14 -1.46 15.67
C MET A 41 -2.51 -1.48 14.95
N THR A 42 -3.51 -0.75 15.44
CA THR A 42 -4.80 -0.63 14.77
C THR A 42 -4.82 0.45 13.68
N ARG A 43 -3.79 1.29 13.63
CA ARG A 43 -3.65 2.29 12.56
C ARG A 43 -3.02 1.64 11.34
N ASP A 44 -3.71 1.69 10.20
CA ASP A 44 -3.17 1.19 8.94
C ASP A 44 -2.08 2.17 8.44
N PRO A 45 -0.79 1.74 8.39
CA PRO A 45 0.29 2.59 7.89
C PRO A 45 0.17 2.90 6.39
N ARG A 46 -0.76 2.23 5.69
CA ARG A 46 -1.03 2.43 4.26
C ARG A 46 -1.87 3.68 3.98
N GLU A 47 -2.46 4.30 5.01
CA GLU A 47 -3.28 5.52 4.87
C GLU A 47 -2.47 6.82 4.74
N LEU A 48 -1.14 6.77 4.73
CA LEU A 48 -0.35 7.97 4.46
C LEU A 48 -0.61 8.43 3.02
N PRO A 49 -1.12 9.66 2.81
CA PRO A 49 -1.34 10.18 1.47
C PRO A 49 -0.03 10.13 0.69
N SER A 50 -0.03 9.44 -0.45
CA SER A 50 1.14 9.41 -1.33
C SER A 50 1.47 10.85 -1.77
N ALA A 51 2.74 11.23 -1.71
CA ALA A 51 3.22 12.52 -2.22
C ALA A 51 2.92 12.72 -3.72
N LEU A 52 2.55 11.66 -4.42
CA LEU A 52 2.17 11.68 -5.84
C LEU A 52 0.75 12.18 -6.07
N ILE A 53 -0.12 12.19 -5.06
CA ILE A 53 -1.50 12.67 -5.25
C ILE A 53 -1.47 14.14 -5.64
N GLY A 54 -2.10 14.47 -6.77
CA GLY A 54 -2.09 15.81 -7.37
C GLY A 54 -0.86 16.10 -8.25
N GLN A 55 0.10 15.16 -8.35
CA GLN A 55 1.27 15.31 -9.23
C GLN A 55 1.03 14.63 -10.58
N PRO A 56 1.65 15.12 -11.66
CA PRO A 56 1.61 14.46 -12.95
C PRO A 56 2.31 13.09 -12.86
N TRP A 57 1.78 12.10 -13.60
CA TRP A 57 2.47 10.82 -13.77
C TRP A 57 3.86 11.03 -14.38
N PRO A 58 4.89 10.29 -13.94
CA PRO A 58 6.24 10.44 -14.46
C PRO A 58 6.29 10.30 -15.99
N ALA A 59 7.00 11.22 -16.67
CA ALA A 59 7.06 11.30 -18.14
C ALA A 59 7.96 10.18 -18.72
N ARG A 60 7.62 8.93 -18.44
CA ARG A 60 8.35 7.74 -18.90
C ARG A 60 7.44 6.84 -19.72
N ALA A 61 7.76 6.64 -21.00
CA ALA A 61 7.17 5.58 -21.81
C ALA A 61 7.97 4.28 -21.60
N LEU A 62 7.25 3.17 -21.49
CA LEU A 62 7.83 1.83 -21.31
C LEU A 62 7.35 0.91 -22.42
N SER A 63 8.17 -0.09 -22.78
CA SER A 63 7.80 -1.10 -23.76
C SER A 63 6.56 -1.88 -23.31
N LEU A 64 5.71 -2.22 -24.26
CA LEU A 64 4.60 -3.13 -24.00
C LEU A 64 5.11 -4.53 -23.73
N LEU A 65 4.48 -5.21 -22.79
CA LEU A 65 4.82 -6.58 -22.40
C LEU A 65 4.59 -7.55 -23.57
N GLU A 66 3.49 -7.39 -24.32
CA GLU A 66 3.12 -8.25 -25.44
C GLU A 66 3.87 -7.90 -26.74
N VAL A 67 4.16 -6.61 -26.95
CA VAL A 67 4.77 -6.08 -28.20
C VAL A 67 5.91 -5.13 -27.80
N PRO A 68 7.12 -5.65 -27.52
CA PRO A 68 8.21 -4.85 -26.95
C PRO A 68 8.76 -3.76 -27.88
N GLU A 69 8.47 -3.85 -29.17
CA GLU A 69 8.81 -2.81 -30.19
C GLU A 69 7.93 -1.56 -30.05
N ARG A 70 6.81 -1.67 -29.34
CA ARG A 70 5.92 -0.55 -29.05
C ARG A 70 6.11 -0.11 -27.61
N ALA A 71 6.07 1.18 -27.39
CA ALA A 71 6.06 1.77 -26.06
C ALA A 71 4.74 2.48 -25.79
N MET A 72 4.37 2.58 -24.51
CA MET A 72 3.20 3.32 -24.06
C MET A 72 3.58 4.13 -22.82
N GLY A 73 2.99 5.31 -22.67
CA GLY A 73 3.25 6.20 -21.57
C GLY A 73 2.21 7.31 -21.45
N PRO A 74 2.46 8.34 -20.60
CA PRO A 74 1.48 9.37 -20.27
C PRO A 74 0.91 10.12 -21.48
N ALA A 75 1.68 10.24 -22.55
CA ALA A 75 1.21 10.89 -23.78
C ALA A 75 0.04 10.14 -24.45
N ASP A 76 0.05 8.79 -24.34
CA ASP A 76 -0.98 7.92 -24.93
C ASP A 76 -2.25 7.83 -24.06
N TRP A 77 -2.18 8.37 -22.83
CA TRP A 77 -3.26 8.23 -21.85
C TRP A 77 -4.12 9.47 -21.70
N ARG A 78 -3.73 10.57 -22.32
CA ARG A 78 -4.48 11.84 -22.25
C ARG A 78 -5.90 11.71 -22.78
N GLY A 79 -6.80 12.49 -22.20
CA GLY A 79 -8.20 12.55 -22.59
C GLY A 79 -9.13 11.57 -21.89
N LYS A 80 -8.58 10.58 -21.15
CA LYS A 80 -9.38 9.63 -20.36
C LYS A 80 -8.67 9.30 -19.03
N ALA A 81 -9.45 9.15 -17.98
CA ALA A 81 -8.95 8.59 -16.73
C ALA A 81 -8.52 7.13 -16.91
N ARG A 82 -7.49 6.69 -16.17
CA ARG A 82 -6.95 5.33 -16.27
C ARG A 82 -6.69 4.75 -14.90
N VAL A 83 -6.88 3.45 -14.80
CA VAL A 83 -6.38 2.62 -13.69
C VAL A 83 -5.10 1.95 -14.13
N ILE A 84 -4.03 2.14 -13.38
CA ILE A 84 -2.75 1.47 -13.60
C ILE A 84 -2.50 0.56 -12.41
N ASN A 85 -2.56 -0.74 -12.63
CA ASN A 85 -2.31 -1.76 -11.60
C ASN A 85 -0.90 -2.32 -11.76
N LEU A 86 -0.09 -2.15 -10.72
CA LEU A 86 1.27 -2.69 -10.63
C LEU A 86 1.22 -4.13 -10.14
N TRP A 87 1.77 -5.03 -10.94
CA TRP A 87 1.74 -6.47 -10.71
C TRP A 87 3.03 -7.16 -11.13
N ALA A 88 3.20 -8.40 -10.70
CA ALA A 88 4.29 -9.26 -11.15
C ALA A 88 3.91 -10.75 -11.09
N SER A 89 4.58 -11.59 -11.86
CA SER A 89 4.35 -13.05 -11.86
C SER A 89 4.75 -13.72 -10.54
N TRP A 90 5.72 -13.16 -9.84
CA TRP A 90 6.18 -13.62 -8.52
C TRP A 90 5.31 -13.14 -7.35
N CYS A 91 4.31 -12.30 -7.59
CA CYS A 91 3.48 -11.67 -6.58
C CYS A 91 2.26 -12.55 -6.23
N THR A 92 2.29 -13.21 -5.08
CA THR A 92 1.17 -14.07 -4.63
C THR A 92 -0.10 -13.27 -4.35
N THR A 93 0.03 -12.06 -3.78
CA THR A 93 -1.10 -11.16 -3.48
C THR A 93 -1.76 -10.64 -4.76
N CYS A 94 -0.99 -10.49 -5.86
CA CYS A 94 -1.54 -10.11 -7.16
C CYS A 94 -2.48 -11.20 -7.73
N LEU A 95 -2.22 -12.48 -7.41
CA LEU A 95 -3.13 -13.55 -7.77
C LEU A 95 -4.44 -13.47 -6.98
N GLN A 96 -4.41 -13.00 -5.74
CA GLN A 96 -5.62 -12.84 -4.92
C GLN A 96 -6.54 -11.74 -5.44
N GLU A 97 -6.00 -10.63 -5.97
CA GLU A 97 -6.80 -9.53 -6.53
C GLU A 97 -7.23 -9.77 -7.98
N HIS A 98 -6.62 -10.73 -8.67
CA HIS A 98 -6.85 -10.97 -10.10
C HIS A 98 -8.33 -11.15 -10.49
N PRO A 99 -9.18 -11.85 -9.71
CA PRO A 99 -10.61 -11.92 -9.99
C PRO A 99 -11.31 -10.56 -9.98
N GLU A 100 -10.90 -9.64 -9.10
CA GLU A 100 -11.46 -8.29 -9.03
C GLU A 100 -11.08 -7.44 -10.24
N LEU A 101 -9.83 -7.54 -10.69
CA LEU A 101 -9.37 -6.90 -11.93
C LEU A 101 -10.12 -7.44 -13.15
N THR A 102 -10.38 -8.75 -13.19
CA THR A 102 -11.16 -9.38 -14.26
C THR A 102 -12.61 -8.86 -14.29
N ARG A 103 -13.23 -8.70 -13.11
CA ARG A 103 -14.57 -8.10 -13.00
C ARG A 103 -14.58 -6.63 -13.43
N LEU A 104 -13.57 -5.87 -13.00
CA LEU A 104 -13.43 -4.47 -13.41
C LEU A 104 -13.28 -4.35 -14.93
N LEU A 105 -12.44 -5.19 -15.56
CA LEU A 105 -12.33 -5.23 -17.01
C LEU A 105 -13.67 -5.52 -17.70
N ALA A 106 -14.41 -6.52 -17.19
CA ALA A 106 -15.72 -6.88 -17.76
C ALA A 106 -16.72 -5.71 -17.66
N GLN A 107 -16.73 -4.99 -16.54
CA GLN A 107 -17.53 -3.79 -16.35
C GLN A 107 -17.12 -2.69 -17.34
N LEU A 108 -15.83 -2.38 -17.44
CA LEU A 108 -15.32 -1.37 -18.36
C LEU A 108 -15.62 -1.74 -19.80
N LYS A 109 -15.46 -2.99 -20.18
CA LYS A 109 -15.75 -3.50 -21.52
C LYS A 109 -17.23 -3.35 -21.90
N SER A 110 -18.15 -3.62 -20.97
CA SER A 110 -19.58 -3.43 -21.20
C SER A 110 -19.97 -1.97 -21.48
N GLN A 111 -19.09 -1.04 -21.08
CA GLN A 111 -19.24 0.41 -21.27
C GLN A 111 -18.41 0.97 -22.45
N GLY A 112 -17.61 0.13 -23.15
CA GLY A 112 -16.69 0.54 -24.20
C GLY A 112 -15.45 1.30 -23.70
N HIS A 113 -15.01 0.98 -22.46
CA HIS A 113 -13.93 1.67 -21.76
C HIS A 113 -12.82 0.71 -21.28
N GLU A 114 -12.69 -0.46 -21.93
CA GLU A 114 -11.66 -1.46 -21.58
C GLU A 114 -10.22 -0.92 -21.63
N ASP A 115 -10.00 0.11 -22.47
CA ASP A 115 -8.71 0.81 -22.58
C ASP A 115 -8.29 1.57 -21.33
N GLN A 116 -9.18 1.70 -20.34
CA GLN A 116 -8.88 2.39 -19.06
C GLN A 116 -8.11 1.53 -18.06
N LEU A 117 -7.99 0.21 -18.23
CA LEU A 117 -7.28 -0.68 -17.31
C LEU A 117 -5.93 -1.12 -17.89
N ILE A 118 -4.84 -0.59 -17.33
CA ILE A 118 -3.46 -0.81 -17.78
C ILE A 118 -2.71 -1.59 -16.71
N GLY A 119 -1.94 -2.60 -17.12
CA GLY A 119 -1.00 -3.31 -16.27
C GLY A 119 0.37 -2.62 -16.26
N LEU A 120 1.00 -2.51 -15.09
CA LEU A 120 2.41 -2.15 -14.92
C LEU A 120 3.14 -3.36 -14.36
N ASN A 121 3.79 -4.12 -15.23
CA ASN A 121 4.58 -5.29 -14.84
C ASN A 121 5.91 -4.83 -14.25
N TYR A 122 6.17 -5.21 -12.99
CA TYR A 122 7.23 -4.63 -12.17
C TYR A 122 8.31 -5.66 -11.82
N LYS A 123 9.57 -5.37 -12.19
CA LYS A 123 10.76 -6.18 -11.87
C LYS A 123 10.54 -7.68 -12.12
N ASP A 124 10.08 -8.00 -13.30
CA ASP A 124 9.62 -9.33 -13.66
C ASP A 124 10.20 -9.74 -15.02
N PRO A 125 10.77 -10.95 -15.17
CA PRO A 125 11.17 -11.44 -16.46
C PRO A 125 9.96 -11.52 -17.41
N ARG A 126 10.10 -10.97 -18.61
CA ARG A 126 9.03 -10.90 -19.61
C ARG A 126 8.39 -12.26 -19.89
N ALA A 127 9.21 -13.31 -19.98
CA ALA A 127 8.72 -14.67 -20.25
C ALA A 127 7.81 -15.18 -19.12
N ASP A 128 8.17 -14.89 -17.86
CA ASP A 128 7.42 -15.30 -16.67
C ASP A 128 6.10 -14.53 -16.57
N ALA A 129 6.15 -13.20 -16.80
CA ALA A 129 4.96 -12.35 -16.85
C ALA A 129 3.96 -12.81 -17.91
N LEU A 130 4.42 -13.06 -19.15
CA LEU A 130 3.58 -13.58 -20.22
C LEU A 130 3.05 -14.99 -19.91
N GLY A 131 3.88 -15.83 -19.28
CA GLY A 131 3.48 -17.16 -18.79
C GLY A 131 2.39 -17.08 -17.76
N TRP A 132 2.48 -16.13 -16.84
CA TRP A 132 1.48 -15.89 -15.81
C TRP A 132 0.13 -15.44 -16.42
N LEU A 133 0.15 -14.44 -17.33
CA LEU A 133 -1.06 -13.97 -18.01
C LEU A 133 -1.73 -15.08 -18.83
N ARG A 134 -0.95 -15.97 -19.48
CA ARG A 134 -1.53 -17.13 -20.19
C ARG A 134 -2.23 -18.12 -19.26
N ARG A 135 -1.69 -18.33 -18.05
CA ARG A 135 -2.27 -19.28 -17.08
C ARG A 135 -3.50 -18.77 -16.38
N HIS A 136 -3.51 -17.47 -16.05
CA HIS A 136 -4.53 -16.88 -15.19
C HIS A 136 -5.52 -15.98 -15.94
N GLY A 137 -5.27 -15.70 -17.22
CA GLY A 137 -6.00 -14.70 -18.01
C GLY A 137 -5.33 -13.33 -17.96
N ASN A 138 -5.64 -12.47 -18.94
CA ASN A 138 -5.14 -11.10 -18.99
C ASN A 138 -6.28 -10.12 -18.73
N PRO A 139 -6.32 -9.45 -17.55
CA PRO A 139 -7.34 -8.47 -17.23
C PRO A 139 -7.04 -7.07 -17.79
N PHE A 140 -5.89 -6.87 -18.44
CA PHE A 140 -5.43 -5.56 -18.88
C PHE A 140 -5.67 -5.34 -20.35
N PHE A 141 -6.02 -4.12 -20.73
CA PHE A 141 -6.04 -3.69 -22.11
C PHE A 141 -4.63 -3.75 -22.74
N ALA A 142 -3.64 -3.31 -21.99
CA ALA A 142 -2.23 -3.40 -22.32
C ALA A 142 -1.42 -3.47 -21.03
N SER A 143 -0.24 -4.08 -21.10
CA SER A 143 0.71 -4.06 -20.00
C SER A 143 2.03 -3.40 -20.44
N ILE A 144 2.49 -2.41 -19.68
CA ILE A 144 3.83 -1.84 -19.82
C ILE A 144 4.80 -2.55 -18.87
N GLN A 145 6.06 -2.67 -19.25
CA GLN A 145 7.07 -3.41 -18.49
C GLN A 145 8.12 -2.49 -17.87
N ASP A 146 8.15 -2.43 -16.54
CA ASP A 146 9.19 -1.76 -15.74
C ASP A 146 10.20 -2.79 -15.24
N ALA A 147 11.00 -3.34 -16.16
CA ALA A 147 11.91 -4.44 -15.88
C ALA A 147 13.00 -4.07 -14.86
N ASP A 148 13.52 -2.84 -14.92
CA ASP A 148 14.53 -2.32 -14.00
C ASP A 148 13.94 -1.65 -12.73
N GLY A 149 12.63 -1.46 -12.68
CA GLY A 149 11.91 -0.89 -11.54
C GLY A 149 12.07 0.61 -11.37
N ARG A 150 12.58 1.33 -12.38
CA ARG A 150 12.80 2.78 -12.29
C ARG A 150 11.51 3.57 -12.21
N LEU A 151 10.49 3.19 -12.99
CA LEU A 151 9.18 3.83 -12.87
C LEU A 151 8.57 3.58 -11.49
N GLY A 152 8.72 2.36 -10.95
CA GLY A 152 8.31 2.06 -9.59
C GLY A 152 8.99 2.94 -8.53
N ILE A 153 10.28 3.28 -8.70
CA ILE A 153 10.99 4.22 -7.83
C ILE A 153 10.38 5.62 -7.95
N ASP A 154 10.19 6.12 -9.19
CA ASP A 154 9.59 7.44 -9.45
C ASP A 154 8.17 7.54 -8.85
N LEU A 155 7.42 6.43 -8.80
CA LEU A 155 6.09 6.30 -8.21
C LEU A 155 6.08 6.04 -6.71
N GLY A 156 7.26 5.94 -6.07
CA GLY A 156 7.35 5.58 -4.65
C GLY A 156 6.64 4.28 -4.34
N VAL A 157 6.86 3.23 -5.16
CA VAL A 157 6.29 1.90 -4.98
C VAL A 157 6.97 1.21 -3.80
N TYR A 158 6.18 0.67 -2.89
CA TYR A 158 6.66 -0.16 -1.77
C TYR A 158 6.77 -1.63 -2.17
N GLY A 159 5.88 -2.11 -3.04
CA GLY A 159 5.83 -3.49 -3.50
C GLY A 159 4.61 -3.77 -4.39
N ALA A 160 4.47 -5.00 -4.86
CA ALA A 160 3.31 -5.44 -5.61
C ALA A 160 2.29 -6.15 -4.68
N PRO A 161 0.97 -5.94 -4.88
CA PRO A 161 0.37 -5.04 -5.84
C PRO A 161 0.20 -3.62 -5.33
N GLU A 162 0.20 -2.65 -6.22
CA GLU A 162 -0.26 -1.28 -5.99
C GLU A 162 -1.11 -0.81 -7.16
N THR A 163 -2.09 0.04 -6.90
CA THR A 163 -2.98 0.55 -7.95
C THR A 163 -3.02 2.06 -7.91
N PHE A 164 -2.89 2.67 -9.07
CA PHE A 164 -2.96 4.11 -9.28
C PHE A 164 -4.17 4.45 -10.15
N VAL A 165 -4.80 5.59 -9.88
CA VAL A 165 -5.78 6.20 -10.81
C VAL A 165 -5.24 7.55 -11.22
N ILE A 166 -5.16 7.76 -12.53
CA ILE A 166 -4.83 9.06 -13.13
C ILE A 166 -6.07 9.63 -13.82
N ASP A 167 -6.18 10.95 -13.85
CA ASP A 167 -7.23 11.63 -14.59
C ASP A 167 -6.89 11.80 -16.08
N ALA A 168 -7.80 12.42 -16.83
CA ALA A 168 -7.64 12.70 -18.24
C ALA A 168 -6.45 13.63 -18.58
N GLN A 169 -5.93 14.37 -17.61
CA GLN A 169 -4.74 15.22 -17.71
C GLN A 169 -3.45 14.48 -17.37
N GLY A 170 -3.57 13.22 -16.88
CA GLY A 170 -2.43 12.39 -16.44
C GLY A 170 -1.95 12.72 -15.03
N VAL A 171 -2.80 13.33 -14.21
CA VAL A 171 -2.50 13.64 -12.80
C VAL A 171 -2.95 12.48 -11.92
N VAL A 172 -2.09 12.04 -10.99
CA VAL A 172 -2.43 10.97 -10.03
C VAL A 172 -3.48 11.47 -9.05
N ARG A 173 -4.62 10.79 -9.00
CA ARG A 173 -5.76 11.13 -8.14
C ARG A 173 -5.95 10.16 -6.99
N PHE A 174 -5.45 8.95 -7.14
CA PHE A 174 -5.55 7.92 -6.12
C PHE A 174 -4.39 6.94 -6.20
N LYS A 175 -3.93 6.47 -5.04
CA LYS A 175 -2.97 5.38 -4.88
C LYS A 175 -3.51 4.42 -3.83
N HIS A 176 -3.54 3.13 -4.15
CA HIS A 176 -3.86 2.05 -3.22
C HIS A 176 -2.67 1.11 -3.09
N VAL A 177 -2.31 0.74 -1.88
CA VAL A 177 -1.23 -0.21 -1.57
C VAL A 177 -1.84 -1.52 -1.09
N GLY A 178 -1.51 -2.60 -1.74
CA GLY A 178 -2.05 -3.94 -1.47
C GLY A 178 -3.15 -4.36 -2.45
N ALA A 179 -3.76 -5.53 -2.18
CA ALA A 179 -4.76 -6.11 -3.06
C ALA A 179 -6.02 -5.24 -3.18
N LEU A 180 -6.50 -5.07 -4.40
CA LEU A 180 -7.79 -4.47 -4.65
C LEU A 180 -8.92 -5.36 -4.11
N THR A 181 -9.89 -4.71 -3.50
CA THR A 181 -11.16 -5.32 -3.10
C THR A 181 -12.30 -4.70 -3.90
N GLU A 182 -13.43 -5.41 -3.98
CA GLU A 182 -14.66 -4.88 -4.59
C GLU A 182 -15.05 -3.53 -3.98
N GLU A 183 -14.90 -3.38 -2.67
CA GLU A 183 -15.20 -2.12 -1.98
C GLU A 183 -14.33 -0.96 -2.46
N VAL A 184 -13.01 -1.15 -2.54
CA VAL A 184 -12.07 -0.13 -3.03
C VAL A 184 -12.39 0.23 -4.49
N ILE A 185 -12.65 -0.75 -5.32
CA ILE A 185 -13.02 -0.53 -6.73
C ILE A 185 -14.29 0.33 -6.80
N ARG A 186 -15.34 -0.07 -6.12
CA ARG A 186 -16.66 0.58 -6.17
C ARG A 186 -16.64 1.99 -5.56
N THR A 187 -15.94 2.18 -4.42
CA THR A 187 -16.00 3.44 -3.66
C THR A 187 -14.93 4.44 -4.03
N ARG A 188 -13.80 4.00 -4.58
CA ARG A 188 -12.64 4.87 -4.84
C ARG A 188 -12.25 4.94 -6.33
N ILE A 189 -12.27 3.82 -7.04
CA ILE A 189 -11.79 3.75 -8.43
C ILE A 189 -12.88 4.17 -9.40
N VAL A 190 -14.04 3.51 -9.36
CA VAL A 190 -15.14 3.78 -10.32
C VAL A 190 -15.56 5.25 -10.35
N PRO A 191 -15.77 5.94 -9.21
CA PRO A 191 -16.12 7.37 -9.24
C PRO A 191 -15.08 8.26 -9.93
N LEU A 192 -13.77 7.94 -9.79
CA LEU A 192 -12.71 8.69 -10.44
C LEU A 192 -12.67 8.46 -11.95
N LEU A 193 -12.96 7.23 -12.40
CA LEU A 193 -13.07 6.92 -13.82
C LEU A 193 -14.26 7.62 -14.46
N GLU A 194 -15.39 7.73 -13.76
CA GLU A 194 -16.59 8.42 -14.23
C GLU A 194 -16.41 9.95 -14.29
N ALA A 195 -15.74 10.53 -13.29
CA ALA A 195 -15.43 11.96 -13.25
C ALA A 195 -14.43 12.40 -14.33
N GLY A 196 -13.62 11.49 -14.86
CA GLY A 196 -12.60 11.73 -15.88
C GLY A 196 -13.03 11.40 -17.31
N ARG A 197 -14.35 11.26 -17.54
CA ARG A 197 -14.96 11.02 -18.88
C ARG A 197 -15.33 12.29 -19.57
#